data_3a5035a1de4a0d969e53210309bf9d38
#
_entry.id   3a5035a1de4a0d969e53210309bf9d38
#
_cell.length_a   1.000
_cell.length_b   1.000
_cell.length_c   1.000
_cell.angle_alpha   90.00
_cell.angle_beta   90.00
_cell.angle_gamma   90.00
#
_symmetry.space_group_name_H-M   'P 1'
#
loop_
_entity.id
_entity.type
_entity.pdbx_description
1 polymer ?
#
loop_
_entity_poly.entity_id
_entity_poly.type
_entity_poly.pdbx_seq_one_letter_code
_entity_poly.pdbx_strand_id
1 'polypeptide(L)'
;MKIGIILETKEFEKAWNAFRFAVTARKQGYEVKMFLMGEAVECEGLTHEKYNVDEQLKTFVDIGGEILACGTCLKSRQLDSSESCPISTMVDCVNVVVWADKVVTF
;
A
#
# COMPACT_ATOMS: atom_id res chain seq x y z
N MET A 1 17.54 5.95 0.20
CA MET A 1 16.42 6.79 0.67
C MET A 1 15.25 5.92 1.04
N LYS A 2 14.53 6.31 2.08
CA LYS A 2 13.34 5.60 2.58
C LYS A 2 12.10 6.40 2.24
N ILE A 3 11.16 5.79 1.54
CA ILE A 3 9.92 6.43 1.11
C ILE A 3 8.73 5.74 1.78
N GLY A 4 7.92 6.53 2.48
CA GLY A 4 6.66 6.09 3.05
C GLY A 4 5.50 6.55 2.17
N ILE A 5 4.54 5.67 1.95
CA ILE A 5 3.34 5.98 1.17
C ILE A 5 2.11 5.68 2.01
N ILE A 6 1.18 6.63 2.04
CA ILE A 6 -0.14 6.42 2.66
C ILE A 6 -1.19 6.48 1.56
N LEU A 7 -1.97 5.40 1.45
CA LEU A 7 -3.03 5.27 0.44
C LEU A 7 -4.38 5.13 1.13
N GLU A 8 -5.35 5.96 0.75
CA GLU A 8 -6.71 5.94 1.32
C GLU A 8 -7.79 5.58 0.31
N THR A 9 -7.47 5.48 -0.97
CA THR A 9 -8.46 5.25 -2.01
C THR A 9 -8.31 3.88 -2.66
N LYS A 10 -9.42 3.35 -3.17
CA LYS A 10 -9.43 2.19 -4.05
C LYS A 10 -9.88 2.56 -5.47
N GLU A 11 -10.01 3.85 -5.76
CA GLU A 11 -10.35 4.29 -7.11
C GLU A 11 -9.27 3.76 -8.06
N PHE A 12 -9.70 3.11 -9.15
CA PHE A 12 -8.82 2.30 -9.97
C PHE A 12 -7.56 3.03 -10.44
N GLU A 13 -7.73 4.18 -11.07
CA GLU A 13 -6.58 4.90 -11.62
C GLU A 13 -5.67 5.45 -10.53
N LYS A 14 -6.24 6.01 -9.47
CA LYS A 14 -5.46 6.60 -8.37
C LYS A 14 -4.68 5.53 -7.60
N ALA A 15 -5.34 4.43 -7.26
CA ALA A 15 -4.68 3.33 -6.56
C ALA A 15 -3.63 2.67 -7.44
N TRP A 16 -3.92 2.46 -8.71
CA TRP A 16 -2.97 1.93 -9.68
C TRP A 16 -1.72 2.81 -9.78
N ASN A 17 -1.89 4.13 -9.84
CA ASN A 17 -0.77 5.06 -9.88
C ASN A 17 0.04 5.04 -8.58
N ALA A 18 -0.61 4.90 -7.43
CA ALA A 18 0.10 4.81 -6.15
C ALA A 18 1.02 3.59 -6.10
N PHE A 19 0.51 2.41 -6.49
CA PHE A 19 1.33 1.19 -6.53
C PHE A 19 2.39 1.26 -7.63
N ARG A 20 2.07 1.84 -8.78
CA ARG A 20 3.04 2.05 -9.86
C ARG A 20 4.18 2.97 -9.41
N PHE A 21 3.87 4.04 -8.68
CA PHE A 21 4.87 4.90 -8.07
C PHE A 21 5.77 4.08 -7.12
N ALA A 22 5.15 3.27 -6.26
CA ALA A 22 5.87 2.44 -5.31
C ALA A 22 6.81 1.43 -6.00
N VAL A 23 6.32 0.76 -7.05
CA VAL A 23 7.11 -0.17 -7.86
C VAL A 23 8.31 0.56 -8.48
N THR A 24 8.06 1.73 -9.06
CA THR A 24 9.12 2.52 -9.70
C THR A 24 10.20 2.92 -8.69
N ALA A 25 9.79 3.38 -7.50
CA ALA A 25 10.73 3.75 -6.44
C ALA A 25 11.57 2.55 -6.00
N ARG A 26 10.96 1.37 -5.85
CA ARG A 26 11.68 0.15 -5.51
C ARG A 26 12.70 -0.22 -6.59
N LYS A 27 12.31 -0.12 -7.85
CA LYS A 27 13.22 -0.42 -8.97
C LYS A 27 14.41 0.53 -9.02
N GLN A 28 14.26 1.74 -8.49
CA GLN A 28 15.37 2.69 -8.37
C GLN A 28 16.25 2.44 -7.14
N GLY A 29 15.94 1.41 -6.36
CA GLY A 29 16.76 1.00 -5.22
C GLY A 29 16.39 1.63 -3.90
N TYR A 30 15.25 2.33 -3.82
CA TYR A 30 14.77 2.92 -2.57
C TYR A 30 14.02 1.90 -1.73
N GLU A 31 14.09 2.02 -0.39
CA GLU A 31 13.24 1.27 0.51
C GLU A 31 11.87 1.93 0.55
N VAL A 32 10.81 1.14 0.37
CA VAL A 32 9.43 1.67 0.31
C VAL A 32 8.51 0.87 1.22
N LYS A 33 7.78 1.58 2.07
CA LYS A 33 6.69 1.02 2.87
C LYS A 33 5.41 1.74 2.52
N MET A 34 4.32 0.99 2.37
CA MET A 34 3.00 1.55 2.08
C MET A 34 2.02 1.15 3.18
N PHE A 35 1.30 2.14 3.71
CA PHE A 35 0.22 1.92 4.67
C PHE A 35 -1.12 2.14 3.97
N LEU A 36 -1.98 1.12 4.03
CA LEU A 36 -3.32 1.18 3.45
C LEU A 36 -4.33 1.46 4.56
N MET A 37 -5.15 2.49 4.38
CA MET A 37 -6.25 2.78 5.29
C MET A 37 -7.50 3.21 4.53
N GLY A 38 -8.64 3.28 5.24
CA GLY A 38 -9.91 3.54 4.58
C GLY A 38 -10.20 2.47 3.55
N GLU A 39 -10.77 2.86 2.43
CA GLU A 39 -11.12 1.92 1.37
C GLU A 39 -9.91 1.27 0.68
N ALA A 40 -8.70 1.81 0.90
CA ALA A 40 -7.48 1.24 0.31
C ALA A 40 -7.20 -0.19 0.82
N VAL A 41 -7.72 -0.57 1.99
CA VAL A 41 -7.56 -1.94 2.49
C VAL A 41 -8.27 -2.98 1.60
N GLU A 42 -9.09 -2.53 0.65
CA GLU A 42 -9.76 -3.39 -0.33
C GLU A 42 -8.97 -3.53 -1.64
N CYS A 43 -7.76 -2.97 -1.73
CA CYS A 43 -6.99 -2.98 -2.99
C CYS A 43 -6.49 -4.36 -3.39
N GLU A 44 -6.23 -5.25 -2.43
CA GLU A 44 -5.81 -6.60 -2.75
C GLU A 44 -6.96 -7.35 -3.45
N GLY A 45 -6.66 -7.94 -4.61
CA GLY A 45 -7.67 -8.60 -5.43
C GLY A 45 -8.46 -7.66 -6.33
N LEU A 46 -8.19 -6.35 -6.29
CA LEU A 46 -8.91 -5.37 -7.09
C LEU A 46 -8.35 -5.35 -8.51
N THR A 47 -9.12 -5.93 -9.44
CA THR A 47 -8.70 -6.06 -10.83
C THR A 47 -9.46 -5.09 -11.73
N HIS A 48 -8.82 -4.68 -12.81
CA HIS A 48 -9.41 -3.80 -13.81
C HIS A 48 -8.71 -4.05 -15.14
N GLU A 49 -9.44 -3.90 -16.22
CA GLU A 49 -8.93 -4.15 -17.56
C GLU A 49 -7.71 -3.28 -17.88
N LYS A 50 -7.73 -2.02 -17.50
CA LYS A 50 -6.66 -1.06 -17.76
C LYS A 50 -5.83 -0.76 -16.52
N TYR A 51 -6.47 -0.56 -15.37
CA TYR A 51 -5.82 -0.17 -14.13
C TYR A 51 -5.88 -1.32 -13.13
N ASN A 52 -5.14 -2.37 -13.39
CA ASN A 52 -5.15 -3.58 -12.56
C ASN A 52 -4.35 -3.34 -11.28
N VAL A 53 -5.03 -2.92 -10.22
CA VAL A 53 -4.44 -2.56 -8.94
C VAL A 53 -3.76 -3.78 -8.30
N ASP A 54 -4.44 -4.93 -8.30
CA ASP A 54 -3.90 -6.16 -7.70
C ASP A 54 -2.55 -6.56 -8.31
N GLU A 55 -2.42 -6.45 -9.63
CA GLU A 55 -1.18 -6.78 -10.34
C GLU A 55 -0.02 -5.90 -9.86
N GLN A 56 -0.24 -4.59 -9.76
CA GLN A 56 0.78 -3.65 -9.29
C GLN A 56 1.12 -3.89 -7.81
N LEU A 57 0.11 -4.18 -6.99
CA LEU A 57 0.31 -4.51 -5.58
C LEU A 57 1.22 -5.74 -5.43
N LYS A 58 0.92 -6.81 -6.17
CA LYS A 58 1.71 -8.05 -6.12
C LYS A 58 3.14 -7.81 -6.62
N THR A 59 3.29 -7.05 -7.70
CA THR A 59 4.61 -6.67 -8.22
C THR A 59 5.42 -5.93 -7.16
N PHE A 60 4.79 -4.98 -6.46
CA PHE A 60 5.45 -4.21 -5.40
C PHE A 60 5.98 -5.12 -4.29
N VAL A 61 5.17 -6.05 -3.83
CA VAL A 61 5.57 -7.02 -2.79
C VAL A 61 6.69 -7.92 -3.30
N ASP A 62 6.58 -8.42 -4.54
CA ASP A 62 7.55 -9.33 -5.12
C ASP A 62 8.96 -8.72 -5.24
N ILE A 63 9.06 -7.42 -5.42
CA ILE A 63 10.35 -6.73 -5.52
C ILE A 63 10.82 -6.13 -4.18
N GLY A 64 10.22 -6.56 -3.07
CA GLY A 64 10.66 -6.22 -1.73
C GLY A 64 9.97 -5.03 -1.10
N GLY A 65 8.86 -4.57 -1.65
CA GLY A 65 8.01 -3.56 -1.02
C GLY A 65 7.27 -4.14 0.18
N GLU A 66 7.04 -3.31 1.20
CA GLU A 66 6.29 -3.71 2.39
C GLU A 66 4.95 -2.98 2.42
N ILE A 67 3.88 -3.72 2.65
CA ILE A 67 2.53 -3.19 2.80
C ILE A 67 2.02 -3.49 4.21
N LEU A 68 1.39 -2.50 4.83
CA LEU A 68 0.72 -2.64 6.12
C LEU A 68 -0.73 -2.19 5.94
N ALA A 69 -1.69 -2.97 6.44
CA ALA A 69 -3.11 -2.67 6.27
C ALA A 69 -3.74 -2.32 7.62
N CYS A 70 -4.47 -1.21 7.67
CA CYS A 70 -5.14 -0.73 8.88
C CYS A 70 -6.15 -1.76 9.39
N GLY A 71 -5.91 -2.28 10.61
CA GLY A 71 -6.77 -3.30 11.23
C GLY A 71 -8.18 -2.82 11.48
N THR A 72 -8.35 -1.58 11.92
CA THR A 72 -9.67 -0.97 12.14
C THR A 72 -10.47 -0.94 10.82
N CYS A 73 -9.82 -0.54 9.73
CA CYS A 73 -10.46 -0.44 8.42
C CYS A 73 -10.80 -1.82 7.84
N LEU A 74 -9.94 -2.82 8.06
CA LEU A 74 -10.23 -4.20 7.68
C LEU A 74 -11.45 -4.73 8.45
N LYS A 75 -11.47 -4.54 9.78
CA LYS A 75 -12.56 -5.02 10.63
C LYS A 75 -13.90 -4.39 10.27
N SER A 76 -13.94 -3.09 9.99
CA SER A 76 -15.15 -2.40 9.61
C SER A 76 -15.74 -2.92 8.29
N ARG A 77 -14.94 -3.61 7.48
CA ARG A 77 -15.34 -4.21 6.21
C ARG A 77 -15.42 -5.73 6.26
N GLN A 78 -15.23 -6.32 7.44
CA GLN A 78 -15.21 -7.77 7.63
C GLN A 78 -14.20 -8.45 6.70
N LEU A 79 -13.04 -7.82 6.53
CA LEU A 79 -11.94 -8.35 5.72
C LEU A 79 -10.84 -8.90 6.61
N ASP A 80 -10.19 -9.97 6.14
CA ASP A 80 -9.02 -10.55 6.78
C ASP A 80 -7.74 -9.94 6.21
N SER A 81 -6.68 -9.96 7.03
CA SER A 81 -5.36 -9.65 6.55
C SER A 81 -4.81 -10.80 5.71
N SER A 82 -3.79 -10.53 4.92
CA SER A 82 -3.10 -11.52 4.10
C SER A 82 -1.59 -11.42 4.31
N GLU A 83 -0.87 -12.36 3.70
CA GLU A 83 0.60 -12.35 3.71
C GLU A 83 1.15 -11.10 3.02
N SER A 84 0.52 -10.67 1.94
CA SER A 84 0.91 -9.47 1.18
C SER A 84 0.54 -8.17 1.91
N CYS A 85 -0.56 -8.19 2.66
CA CYS A 85 -1.09 -7.02 3.36
C CYS A 85 -1.38 -7.39 4.83
N PRO A 86 -0.32 -7.56 5.65
CA PRO A 86 -0.51 -7.91 7.06
C PRO A 86 -1.24 -6.82 7.84
N ILE A 87 -2.01 -7.26 8.83
CA ILE A 87 -2.76 -6.37 9.70
C ILE A 87 -1.82 -5.51 10.53
N SER A 88 -2.17 -4.25 10.72
CA SER A 88 -1.36 -3.33 11.48
C SER A 88 -2.23 -2.28 12.18
N THR A 89 -1.61 -1.34 12.87
CA THR A 89 -2.29 -0.33 13.68
C THR A 89 -1.89 1.08 13.24
N MET A 90 -2.60 2.08 13.77
CA MET A 90 -2.22 3.48 13.52
C MET A 90 -0.83 3.80 14.08
N VAL A 91 -0.38 3.10 15.12
CA VAL A 91 1.00 3.22 15.62
C VAL A 91 1.99 2.85 14.52
N ASP A 92 1.70 1.78 13.76
CA ASP A 92 2.55 1.38 12.64
C ASP A 92 2.54 2.41 11.52
N CYS A 93 1.41 3.08 11.28
CA CYS A 93 1.32 4.15 10.30
C CYS A 93 2.24 5.32 10.70
N VAL A 94 2.17 5.74 11.96
CA VAL A 94 3.05 6.79 12.49
C VAL A 94 4.52 6.35 12.37
N ASN A 95 4.80 5.09 12.67
CA ASN A 95 6.16 4.55 12.56
C ASN A 95 6.68 4.57 11.12
N VAL A 96 5.83 4.34 10.13
CA VAL A 96 6.21 4.48 8.71
C VAL A 96 6.62 5.92 8.42
N VAL A 97 5.86 6.89 8.89
CA VAL A 97 6.16 8.33 8.70
C VAL A 97 7.49 8.70 9.36
N VAL A 98 7.73 8.24 10.59
CA VAL A 98 8.98 8.50 11.32
C VAL A 98 10.18 7.83 10.65
N TRP A 99 9.99 6.61 10.13
CA TRP A 99 11.02 5.86 9.43
C TRP A 99 11.42 6.52 8.10
N ALA A 100 10.46 7.10 7.39
CA ALA A 100 10.67 7.59 6.03
C ALA A 100 11.45 8.90 5.97
N ASP A 101 12.29 9.04 4.96
CA ASP A 101 12.91 10.32 4.62
C ASP A 101 11.90 11.23 3.91
N LYS A 102 11.04 10.64 3.08
CA LYS A 102 9.96 11.33 2.37
C LYS A 102 8.67 10.55 2.51
N VAL A 103 7.56 11.26 2.62
CA VAL A 103 6.22 10.66 2.68
C VAL A 103 5.38 11.21 1.56
N VAL A 104 4.69 10.32 0.84
CA VAL A 104 3.77 10.68 -0.24
C VAL A 104 2.40 10.09 0.10
N THR A 105 1.35 10.87 -0.09
CA THR A 105 -0.02 10.42 0.15
C THR A 105 -0.82 10.39 -1.15
N PHE A 106 -1.67 9.38 -1.24
CA PHE A 106 -2.58 9.22 -2.38
C PHE A 106 -4.00 9.00 -1.90
#